data_d09c46fc48f2d697670d6ab622038255
#
_entry.id   d09c46fc48f2d697670d6ab622038255
#
_cell.length_a   1.000
_cell.length_b   1.000
_cell.length_c   1.000
_cell.angle_alpha   90.00
_cell.angle_beta   90.00
_cell.angle_gamma   90.00
#
_symmetry.space_group_name_H-M   'P 1'
#
loop_
_entity.id
_entity.type
_entity.pdbx_description
1 polymer ?
#
loop_
_entity_poly.entity_id
_entity_poly.type
_entity_poly.pdbx_seq_one_letter_code
_entity_poly.pdbx_strand_id
1 'polypeptide(L)'
;MGWLVYPSPRRIHKVPTPHVGGLALYLAFTLVIASFALVGQISPYHAIAIVGFSTALTLLGFADDLYDLSASIRLLFQVACAIAVAAGFGIMIQSVTLPILGTIYLDRTISGYMFTIFWIVGMIQTANLSDGIDGLTAGLSTIFSVFLLLVAIRLGQYELGIYASTLAGVSLGFLRYNFAPAKIFMGDSGAYFLGFLMAVLSILGSAKLTTALLVMGVPIADVAYSIIRRIRAGVVIHMADKEHLH
;
A
#
# COMPACT_ATOMS: atom_id res chain seq x y z
N MET A 1 24.73 -8.39 9.03
CA MET A 1 24.30 -8.47 7.63
C MET A 1 22.77 -8.36 7.60
N GLY A 2 22.22 -7.17 7.31
CA GLY A 2 20.80 -6.80 7.47
C GLY A 2 19.81 -7.33 6.42
N TRP A 3 20.19 -8.33 5.61
CA TRP A 3 19.37 -8.87 4.52
C TRP A 3 18.61 -10.14 4.85
N LEU A 4 18.91 -10.75 6.01
CA LEU A 4 18.33 -12.01 6.45
C LEU A 4 17.65 -11.83 7.80
N VAL A 5 16.42 -12.29 7.87
CA VAL A 5 15.68 -12.40 9.13
C VAL A 5 15.98 -13.77 9.75
N TYR A 6 16.58 -13.76 10.94
CA TYR A 6 16.90 -14.99 11.68
C TYR A 6 15.70 -15.45 12.52
N PRO A 7 15.54 -16.77 12.68
CA PRO A 7 14.52 -17.34 13.55
C PRO A 7 14.65 -16.80 14.97
N SER A 8 13.53 -16.46 15.59
CA SER A 8 13.46 -16.06 16.99
C SER A 8 12.24 -16.73 17.65
N PRO A 9 12.19 -16.85 19.00
CA PRO A 9 11.04 -17.45 19.69
C PRO A 9 9.68 -16.79 19.41
N ARG A 10 9.71 -15.61 18.80
CA ARG A 10 8.51 -14.81 18.44
C ARG A 10 8.11 -14.96 16.97
N ARG A 11 8.86 -15.72 16.15
CA ARG A 11 8.68 -15.85 14.70
C ARG A 11 8.38 -17.29 14.30
N ILE A 12 7.47 -17.47 13.36
CA ILE A 12 6.99 -18.80 12.92
C ILE A 12 8.02 -19.52 12.03
N HIS A 13 8.87 -18.77 11.32
CA HIS A 13 9.87 -19.36 10.40
C HIS A 13 11.07 -19.95 11.16
N LYS A 14 11.54 -21.10 10.65
CA LYS A 14 12.65 -21.89 11.24
C LYS A 14 13.99 -21.72 10.52
N VAL A 15 14.00 -21.02 9.38
CA VAL A 15 15.17 -20.86 8.50
C VAL A 15 15.40 -19.36 8.28
N PRO A 16 16.67 -18.88 8.20
CA PRO A 16 16.98 -17.51 7.82
C PRO A 16 16.34 -17.17 6.45
N THR A 17 15.45 -16.18 6.42
CA THR A 17 14.69 -15.82 5.21
C THR A 17 15.07 -14.42 4.74
N PRO A 18 15.33 -14.21 3.41
CA PRO A 18 15.65 -12.90 2.86
C PRO A 18 14.50 -11.90 3.02
N HIS A 19 14.83 -10.65 3.37
CA HIS A 19 13.88 -9.57 3.63
C HIS A 19 14.02 -8.44 2.58
N VAL A 20 14.12 -8.84 1.29
CA VAL A 20 14.37 -7.92 0.18
C VAL A 20 13.30 -8.01 -0.91
N GLY A 21 12.20 -8.67 -0.60
CA GLY A 21 11.12 -8.90 -1.56
C GLY A 21 10.47 -7.61 -2.05
N GLY A 22 10.39 -6.60 -1.20
CA GLY A 22 9.83 -5.28 -1.55
C GLY A 22 10.62 -4.57 -2.65
N LEU A 23 11.96 -4.66 -2.62
CA LEU A 23 12.79 -4.11 -3.70
C LEU A 23 12.51 -4.79 -5.04
N ALA A 24 12.33 -6.11 -5.06
CA ALA A 24 12.01 -6.85 -6.28
C ALA A 24 10.64 -6.44 -6.84
N LEU A 25 9.62 -6.31 -5.97
CA LEU A 25 8.30 -5.80 -6.33
C LEU A 25 8.38 -4.41 -6.97
N TYR A 26 9.05 -3.48 -6.29
CA TYR A 26 9.24 -2.11 -6.75
C TYR A 26 9.95 -2.05 -8.10
N LEU A 27 11.09 -2.76 -8.26
CA LEU A 27 11.86 -2.75 -9.49
C LEU A 27 11.07 -3.32 -10.66
N ALA A 28 10.39 -4.46 -10.46
CA ALA A 28 9.57 -5.07 -11.50
C ALA A 28 8.44 -4.12 -11.96
N PHE A 29 7.72 -3.51 -11.02
CA PHE A 29 6.67 -2.54 -11.32
C PHE A 29 7.22 -1.33 -12.07
N THR A 30 8.29 -0.73 -11.56
CA THR A 30 8.89 0.49 -12.12
C THR A 30 9.40 0.27 -13.54
N LEU A 31 10.06 -0.85 -13.83
CA LEU A 31 10.55 -1.18 -15.17
C LEU A 31 9.41 -1.28 -16.18
N VAL A 32 8.30 -1.94 -15.81
CA VAL A 32 7.14 -2.06 -16.68
C VAL A 32 6.50 -0.69 -16.91
N ILE A 33 6.24 0.09 -15.85
CA ILE A 33 5.63 1.41 -15.96
C ILE A 33 6.50 2.37 -16.77
N ALA A 34 7.83 2.36 -16.55
CA ALA A 34 8.77 3.16 -17.34
C ALA A 34 8.70 2.79 -18.82
N SER A 35 8.61 1.50 -19.17
CA SER A 35 8.49 1.08 -20.58
C SER A 35 7.22 1.61 -21.24
N PHE A 36 6.06 1.57 -20.56
CA PHE A 36 4.80 2.12 -21.08
C PHE A 36 4.84 3.65 -21.15
N ALA A 37 5.52 4.33 -20.24
CA ALA A 37 5.69 5.79 -20.31
C ALA A 37 6.57 6.20 -21.50
N LEU A 38 7.66 5.47 -21.77
CA LEU A 38 8.55 5.72 -22.91
C LEU A 38 7.86 5.52 -24.27
N VAL A 39 6.92 4.58 -24.36
CA VAL A 39 6.14 4.33 -25.57
C VAL A 39 4.94 5.28 -25.68
N GLY A 40 4.72 6.16 -24.68
CA GLY A 40 3.62 7.14 -24.69
C GLY A 40 2.23 6.56 -24.41
N GLN A 41 2.15 5.37 -23.79
CA GLN A 41 0.88 4.71 -23.45
C GLN A 41 0.28 5.18 -22.13
N ILE A 42 1.06 5.86 -21.32
CA ILE A 42 0.61 6.46 -20.05
C ILE A 42 1.14 7.88 -19.93
N SER A 43 0.43 8.72 -19.18
CA SER A 43 0.84 10.09 -18.90
C SER A 43 2.17 10.13 -18.13
N PRO A 44 3.21 10.81 -18.65
CA PRO A 44 4.46 10.97 -17.90
C PRO A 44 4.25 11.63 -16.54
N TYR A 45 3.26 12.51 -16.44
CA TYR A 45 2.92 13.20 -15.20
C TYR A 45 2.48 12.24 -14.09
N HIS A 46 1.55 11.32 -14.40
CA HIS A 46 1.12 10.29 -13.46
C HIS A 46 2.23 9.27 -13.20
N ALA A 47 2.99 8.88 -14.23
CA ALA A 47 4.10 7.95 -14.08
C ALA A 47 5.17 8.49 -13.12
N ILE A 48 5.56 9.77 -13.28
CA ILE A 48 6.53 10.43 -12.38
C ILE A 48 6.00 10.47 -10.94
N ALA A 49 4.73 10.81 -10.73
CA ALA A 49 4.14 10.82 -9.41
C ALA A 49 4.16 9.44 -8.77
N ILE A 50 3.61 8.43 -9.46
CA ILE A 50 3.46 7.08 -8.94
C ILE A 50 4.84 6.45 -8.68
N VAL A 51 5.74 6.48 -9.66
CA VAL A 51 7.07 5.88 -9.53
C VAL A 51 7.93 6.66 -8.54
N GLY A 52 7.92 8.00 -8.59
CA GLY A 52 8.74 8.83 -7.71
C GLY A 52 8.40 8.64 -6.22
N PHE A 53 7.11 8.70 -5.87
CA PHE A 53 6.70 8.49 -4.48
C PHE A 53 6.77 7.03 -4.05
N SER A 54 6.55 6.07 -4.96
CA SER A 54 6.83 4.66 -4.69
C SER A 54 8.31 4.45 -4.38
N THR A 55 9.22 5.10 -5.11
CA THR A 55 10.66 5.06 -4.82
C THR A 55 10.96 5.57 -3.43
N ALA A 56 10.46 6.77 -3.10
CA ALA A 56 10.70 7.40 -1.80
C ALA A 56 10.20 6.52 -0.63
N LEU A 57 9.00 5.95 -0.76
CA LEU A 57 8.40 5.09 0.27
C LEU A 57 9.10 3.71 0.35
N THR A 58 9.50 3.13 -0.79
CA THR A 58 10.29 1.88 -0.79
C THR A 58 11.64 2.08 -0.12
N LEU A 59 12.31 3.21 -0.39
CA LEU A 59 13.58 3.54 0.26
C LEU A 59 13.40 3.81 1.76
N LEU A 60 12.32 4.47 2.18
CA LEU A 60 11.98 4.63 3.59
C LEU A 60 11.80 3.27 4.27
N GLY A 61 10.98 2.38 3.68
CA GLY A 61 10.75 1.05 4.24
C GLY A 61 12.02 0.21 4.26
N PHE A 62 12.87 0.31 3.23
CA PHE A 62 14.17 -0.35 3.22
C PHE A 62 15.12 0.18 4.30
N ALA A 63 15.10 1.49 4.55
CA ALA A 63 15.85 2.08 5.66
C ALA A 63 15.28 1.62 7.02
N ASP A 64 13.97 1.47 7.13
CA ASP A 64 13.32 0.93 8.32
C ASP A 64 13.72 -0.54 8.58
N ASP A 65 13.70 -1.38 7.55
CA ASP A 65 14.15 -2.77 7.60
C ASP A 65 15.60 -2.92 8.07
N LEU A 66 16.47 -1.90 7.83
CA LEU A 66 17.89 -1.92 8.19
C LEU A 66 18.20 -1.27 9.56
N TYR A 67 17.51 -0.18 9.89
CA TYR A 67 17.87 0.72 10.99
C TYR A 67 16.83 0.82 12.10
N ASP A 68 15.66 0.17 11.95
CA ASP A 68 14.54 0.22 12.91
C ASP A 68 14.17 1.67 13.27
N LEU A 69 13.67 2.40 12.26
CA LEU A 69 13.35 3.82 12.36
C LEU A 69 12.21 4.05 13.37
N SER A 70 12.23 5.18 14.06
CA SER A 70 11.14 5.53 14.96
C SER A 70 9.80 5.69 14.21
N ALA A 71 8.70 5.26 14.85
CA ALA A 71 7.35 5.35 14.26
C ALA A 71 6.99 6.78 13.83
N SER A 72 7.48 7.79 14.56
CA SER A 72 7.24 9.21 14.22
C SER A 72 7.92 9.63 12.92
N ILE A 73 9.15 9.18 12.67
CA ILE A 73 9.88 9.48 11.42
C ILE A 73 9.15 8.84 10.24
N ARG A 74 8.79 7.56 10.36
CA ARG A 74 8.06 6.82 9.33
C ARG A 74 6.75 7.51 8.98
N LEU A 75 5.93 7.83 10.00
CA LEU A 75 4.64 8.46 9.80
C LEU A 75 4.78 9.87 9.20
N LEU A 76 5.72 10.68 9.69
CA LEU A 76 5.95 12.03 9.16
C LEU A 76 6.33 12.00 7.69
N PHE A 77 7.21 11.09 7.29
CA PHE A 77 7.62 10.94 5.90
C PHE A 77 6.47 10.48 5.00
N GLN A 78 5.66 9.51 5.45
CA GLN A 78 4.47 9.05 4.72
C GLN A 78 3.44 10.16 4.54
N VAL A 79 3.20 10.96 5.59
CA VAL A 79 2.32 12.14 5.52
C VAL A 79 2.86 13.17 4.54
N ALA A 80 4.17 13.46 4.56
CA ALA A 80 4.80 14.38 3.61
C ALA A 80 4.64 13.91 2.15
N CYS A 81 4.86 12.62 1.88
CA CYS A 81 4.61 12.03 0.56
C CYS A 81 3.14 12.14 0.15
N ALA A 82 2.19 11.86 1.05
CA ALA A 82 0.77 11.96 0.77
C ALA A 82 0.34 13.41 0.46
N ILE A 83 0.86 14.39 1.19
CA ILE A 83 0.65 15.82 0.90
C ILE A 83 1.19 16.18 -0.49
N ALA A 84 2.42 15.76 -0.80
CA ALA A 84 3.06 16.07 -2.07
C ALA A 84 2.32 15.43 -3.25
N VAL A 85 1.81 14.22 -3.11
CA VAL A 85 0.97 13.54 -4.12
C VAL A 85 -0.35 14.31 -4.32
N ALA A 86 -1.03 14.67 -3.24
CA ALA A 86 -2.33 15.34 -3.31
C ALA A 86 -2.21 16.78 -3.84
N ALA A 87 -1.28 17.56 -3.28
CA ALA A 87 -1.14 18.98 -3.62
C ALA A 87 -0.32 19.20 -4.90
N GLY A 88 0.76 18.42 -5.11
CA GLY A 88 1.66 18.58 -6.25
C GLY A 88 1.14 17.95 -7.53
N PHE A 89 0.49 16.79 -7.42
CA PHE A 89 0.03 16.03 -8.58
C PHE A 89 -1.50 15.96 -8.70
N GLY A 90 -2.25 16.59 -7.80
CA GLY A 90 -3.71 16.63 -7.87
C GLY A 90 -4.38 15.25 -7.72
N ILE A 91 -3.65 14.25 -7.25
CA ILE A 91 -4.20 12.91 -6.98
C ILE A 91 -4.91 12.96 -5.63
N MET A 92 -6.19 13.28 -5.67
CA MET A 92 -6.98 13.48 -4.47
C MET A 92 -8.40 12.93 -4.60
N ILE A 93 -9.00 12.60 -3.48
CA ILE A 93 -10.38 12.13 -3.39
C ILE A 93 -11.32 13.32 -3.59
N GLN A 94 -12.03 13.32 -4.71
CA GLN A 94 -12.94 14.41 -5.08
C GLN A 94 -14.36 14.22 -4.53
N SER A 95 -14.76 12.99 -4.31
CA SER A 95 -16.09 12.68 -3.78
C SER A 95 -16.10 11.34 -3.06
N VAL A 96 -16.97 11.22 -2.06
CA VAL A 96 -17.27 9.97 -1.36
C VAL A 96 -18.76 9.72 -1.43
N THR A 97 -19.16 8.55 -1.95
CA THR A 97 -20.58 8.15 -1.99
C THR A 97 -20.88 7.25 -0.80
N LEU A 98 -21.78 7.69 0.05
CA LEU A 98 -22.27 6.92 1.19
C LEU A 98 -23.67 6.36 0.87
N PRO A 99 -23.96 5.10 1.21
CA PRO A 99 -25.24 4.44 0.85
C PRO A 99 -26.49 5.19 1.33
N ILE A 100 -26.41 5.90 2.47
CA ILE A 100 -27.55 6.58 3.10
C ILE A 100 -27.53 8.09 2.86
N LEU A 101 -26.34 8.70 2.82
CA LEU A 101 -26.15 10.15 2.75
C LEU A 101 -25.92 10.69 1.32
N GLY A 102 -25.84 9.79 0.32
CA GLY A 102 -25.56 10.17 -1.05
C GLY A 102 -24.09 10.52 -1.30
N THR A 103 -23.83 11.31 -2.34
CA THR A 103 -22.47 11.70 -2.72
C THR A 103 -22.07 13.02 -2.08
N ILE A 104 -21.02 13.00 -1.27
CA ILE A 104 -20.39 14.18 -0.67
C ILE A 104 -19.23 14.57 -1.57
N TYR A 105 -19.23 15.80 -2.09
CA TYR A 105 -18.16 16.37 -2.89
C TYR A 105 -17.13 17.03 -1.97
N LEU A 106 -15.85 16.68 -2.19
CA LEU A 106 -14.73 17.14 -1.37
C LEU A 106 -13.77 18.06 -2.13
N ASP A 107 -14.10 18.40 -3.39
CA ASP A 107 -13.29 19.12 -4.37
C ASP A 107 -12.33 20.16 -3.78
N ARG A 108 -11.02 19.90 -3.84
CA ARG A 108 -9.91 20.79 -3.45
C ARG A 108 -10.12 21.59 -2.15
N THR A 109 -11.00 21.11 -1.30
CA THR A 109 -11.24 21.65 0.03
C THR A 109 -10.21 21.12 1.02
N ILE A 110 -10.03 21.78 2.14
CA ILE A 110 -9.15 21.30 3.22
C ILE A 110 -9.56 19.88 3.65
N SER A 111 -10.87 19.63 3.73
CA SER A 111 -11.40 18.29 4.06
C SER A 111 -11.01 17.23 3.01
N GLY A 112 -11.02 17.56 1.71
CA GLY A 112 -10.57 16.66 0.64
C GLY A 112 -9.10 16.29 0.76
N TYR A 113 -8.23 17.27 1.03
CA TYR A 113 -6.82 17.02 1.28
C TYR A 113 -6.60 16.15 2.52
N MET A 114 -7.24 16.49 3.65
CA MET A 114 -7.13 15.71 4.89
C MET A 114 -7.59 14.27 4.69
N PHE A 115 -8.71 14.07 4.01
CA PHE A 115 -9.24 12.74 3.74
C PHE A 115 -8.31 11.93 2.80
N THR A 116 -7.72 12.58 1.80
CA THR A 116 -6.74 11.94 0.89
C THR A 116 -5.48 11.52 1.63
N ILE A 117 -4.92 12.39 2.46
CA ILE A 117 -3.74 12.09 3.28
C ILE A 117 -4.03 10.93 4.23
N PHE A 118 -5.15 11.01 4.95
CA PHE A 118 -5.60 9.94 5.84
C PHE A 118 -5.75 8.60 5.10
N TRP A 119 -6.33 8.64 3.90
CA TRP A 119 -6.50 7.44 3.07
C TRP A 119 -5.18 6.82 2.65
N ILE A 120 -4.25 7.63 2.10
CA ILE A 120 -2.94 7.13 1.63
C ILE A 120 -2.15 6.55 2.80
N VAL A 121 -2.03 7.30 3.89
CA VAL A 121 -1.28 6.84 5.08
C VAL A 121 -1.97 5.63 5.71
N GLY A 122 -3.28 5.64 5.83
CA GLY A 122 -4.06 4.52 6.36
C GLY A 122 -3.85 3.23 5.57
N MET A 123 -3.85 3.30 4.24
CA MET A 123 -3.59 2.13 3.39
C MET A 123 -2.15 1.63 3.51
N ILE A 124 -1.16 2.52 3.62
CA ILE A 124 0.23 2.14 3.87
C ILE A 124 0.34 1.40 5.20
N GLN A 125 -0.26 1.92 6.27
CA GLN A 125 -0.23 1.30 7.59
C GLN A 125 -0.98 -0.04 7.60
N THR A 126 -2.11 -0.12 6.91
CA THR A 126 -2.89 -1.37 6.79
C THR A 126 -2.08 -2.45 6.06
N ALA A 127 -1.42 -2.11 4.96
CA ALA A 127 -0.57 -3.04 4.24
C ALA A 127 0.63 -3.50 5.11
N ASN A 128 1.24 -2.58 5.85
CA ASN A 128 2.35 -2.89 6.74
C ASN A 128 1.94 -3.85 7.88
N LEU A 129 0.79 -3.60 8.52
CA LEU A 129 0.28 -4.50 9.56
C LEU A 129 -0.16 -5.86 9.01
N SER A 130 -0.65 -5.91 7.77
CA SER A 130 -1.04 -7.16 7.11
C SER A 130 0.16 -8.02 6.68
N ASP A 131 1.35 -7.44 6.53
CA ASP A 131 2.57 -8.18 6.15
C ASP A 131 3.11 -9.09 7.27
N GLY A 132 2.48 -9.07 8.45
CA GLY A 132 2.76 -10.02 9.53
C GLY A 132 2.37 -11.48 9.21
N ILE A 133 1.58 -11.72 8.15
CA ILE A 133 1.13 -13.04 7.71
C ILE A 133 1.66 -13.32 6.31
N ASP A 134 2.32 -14.48 6.13
CA ASP A 134 2.87 -14.92 4.85
C ASP A 134 1.81 -14.88 3.73
N GLY A 135 2.09 -14.13 2.67
CA GLY A 135 1.27 -14.05 1.48
C GLY A 135 0.02 -13.16 1.59
N LEU A 136 -0.34 -12.66 2.77
CA LEU A 136 -1.58 -11.90 2.96
C LEU A 136 -1.56 -10.59 2.17
N THR A 137 -0.56 -9.74 2.37
CA THR A 137 -0.47 -8.43 1.71
C THR A 137 -0.32 -8.56 0.19
N ALA A 138 0.52 -9.49 -0.28
CA ALA A 138 0.66 -9.76 -1.71
C ALA A 138 -0.63 -10.34 -2.32
N GLY A 139 -1.33 -11.20 -1.59
CA GLY A 139 -2.63 -11.76 -1.99
C GLY A 139 -3.71 -10.68 -2.09
N LEU A 140 -3.84 -9.83 -1.09
CA LEU A 140 -4.77 -8.71 -1.09
C LEU A 140 -4.48 -7.73 -2.23
N SER A 141 -3.19 -7.40 -2.45
CA SER A 141 -2.78 -6.55 -3.58
C SER A 141 -3.13 -7.19 -4.93
N THR A 142 -2.97 -8.52 -5.07
CA THR A 142 -3.35 -9.25 -6.29
C THR A 142 -4.87 -9.15 -6.52
N ILE A 143 -5.69 -9.45 -5.52
CA ILE A 143 -7.15 -9.38 -5.61
C ILE A 143 -7.60 -7.96 -5.94
N PHE A 144 -7.08 -6.97 -5.22
CA PHE A 144 -7.37 -5.56 -5.46
C PHE A 144 -7.08 -5.15 -6.90
N SER A 145 -5.87 -5.46 -7.38
CA SER A 145 -5.43 -5.02 -8.70
C SER A 145 -6.15 -5.74 -9.84
N VAL A 146 -6.48 -7.02 -9.70
CA VAL A 146 -7.31 -7.75 -10.66
C VAL A 146 -8.72 -7.14 -10.72
N PHE A 147 -9.33 -6.84 -9.57
CA PHE A 147 -10.64 -6.20 -9.56
C PHE A 147 -10.59 -4.81 -10.17
N LEU A 148 -9.56 -4.02 -9.86
CA LEU A 148 -9.37 -2.69 -10.43
C LEU A 148 -9.15 -2.74 -11.94
N LEU A 149 -8.43 -3.75 -12.45
CA LEU A 149 -8.25 -4.00 -13.88
C LEU A 149 -9.60 -4.25 -14.58
N LEU A 150 -10.45 -5.11 -13.99
CA LEU A 150 -11.77 -5.38 -14.55
C LEU A 150 -12.64 -4.11 -14.62
N VAL A 151 -12.57 -3.27 -13.61
CA VAL A 151 -13.25 -1.97 -13.59
C VAL A 151 -12.68 -1.04 -14.64
N ALA A 152 -11.36 -0.94 -14.76
CA ALA A 152 -10.68 -0.12 -15.75
C ALA A 152 -11.08 -0.52 -17.19
N ILE A 153 -11.13 -1.82 -17.48
CA ILE A 153 -11.59 -2.34 -18.77
C ILE A 153 -13.06 -1.93 -19.04
N ARG A 154 -13.93 -2.12 -18.04
CA ARG A 154 -15.36 -1.77 -18.16
C ARG A 154 -15.59 -0.28 -18.42
N LEU A 155 -14.75 0.57 -17.85
CA LEU A 155 -14.89 2.02 -17.94
C LEU A 155 -14.01 2.64 -19.06
N GLY A 156 -13.27 1.85 -19.82
CA GLY A 156 -12.36 2.33 -20.86
C GLY A 156 -11.17 3.15 -20.33
N GLN A 157 -10.76 2.93 -19.08
CA GLN A 157 -9.65 3.64 -18.43
C GLN A 157 -8.32 2.93 -18.70
N TYR A 158 -7.79 3.09 -19.93
CA TYR A 158 -6.59 2.36 -20.38
C TYR A 158 -5.37 2.56 -19.47
N GLU A 159 -5.10 3.80 -19.08
CA GLU A 159 -3.96 4.12 -18.24
C GLU A 159 -4.04 3.42 -16.87
N LEU A 160 -5.21 3.48 -16.23
CA LEU A 160 -5.45 2.75 -14.99
C LEU A 160 -5.34 1.24 -15.19
N GLY A 161 -5.80 0.72 -16.33
CA GLY A 161 -5.67 -0.69 -16.70
C GLY A 161 -4.22 -1.16 -16.76
N ILE A 162 -3.31 -0.32 -17.28
CA ILE A 162 -1.86 -0.61 -17.33
C ILE A 162 -1.30 -0.68 -15.91
N TYR A 163 -1.59 0.30 -15.05
CA TYR A 163 -1.13 0.26 -13.65
C TYR A 163 -1.68 -0.95 -12.90
N ALA A 164 -2.97 -1.22 -13.04
CA ALA A 164 -3.62 -2.31 -12.35
C ALA A 164 -3.11 -3.69 -12.82
N SER A 165 -2.95 -3.91 -14.13
CA SER A 165 -2.40 -5.17 -14.66
C SER A 165 -0.95 -5.38 -14.26
N THR A 166 -0.15 -4.31 -14.25
CA THR A 166 1.24 -4.37 -13.79
C THR A 166 1.31 -4.75 -12.31
N LEU A 167 0.50 -4.10 -11.46
CA LEU A 167 0.45 -4.41 -10.04
C LEU A 167 -0.03 -5.85 -9.79
N ALA A 168 -1.04 -6.31 -10.53
CA ALA A 168 -1.52 -7.69 -10.46
C ALA A 168 -0.42 -8.70 -10.79
N GLY A 169 0.29 -8.47 -11.90
CA GLY A 169 1.37 -9.36 -12.35
C GLY A 169 2.53 -9.42 -11.36
N VAL A 170 2.96 -8.27 -10.85
CA VAL A 170 4.08 -8.20 -9.90
C VAL A 170 3.70 -8.84 -8.56
N SER A 171 2.50 -8.54 -8.04
CA SER A 171 2.02 -9.10 -6.77
C SER A 171 1.80 -10.61 -6.87
N LEU A 172 1.21 -11.09 -7.96
CA LEU A 172 1.00 -12.53 -8.20
C LEU A 172 2.32 -13.28 -8.37
N GLY A 173 3.28 -12.68 -9.10
CA GLY A 173 4.62 -13.25 -9.26
C GLY A 173 5.36 -13.36 -7.93
N PHE A 174 5.27 -12.33 -7.08
CA PHE A 174 5.85 -12.34 -5.75
C PHE A 174 5.16 -13.33 -4.82
N LEU A 175 3.84 -13.45 -4.87
CA LEU A 175 3.04 -14.36 -4.05
C LEU A 175 3.52 -15.82 -4.18
N ARG A 176 4.05 -16.22 -5.34
CA ARG A 176 4.64 -17.55 -5.57
C ARG A 176 5.76 -17.89 -4.59
N TYR A 177 6.48 -16.88 -4.12
CA TYR A 177 7.62 -17.02 -3.19
C TYR A 177 7.27 -16.60 -1.76
N ASN A 178 6.25 -15.78 -1.59
CA ASN A 178 5.81 -15.27 -0.29
C ASN A 178 4.64 -16.07 0.32
N PHE A 179 4.01 -16.98 -0.45
CA PHE A 179 2.95 -17.86 0.07
C PHE A 179 3.50 -18.80 1.14
N ALA A 180 2.69 -19.04 2.18
CA ALA A 180 3.08 -19.82 3.35
C ALA A 180 3.49 -21.27 2.98
N PRO A 181 4.64 -21.80 3.45
CA PRO A 181 5.69 -21.10 4.20
C PRO A 181 6.55 -20.20 3.30
N ALA A 182 6.70 -18.92 3.65
CA ALA A 182 7.37 -17.95 2.82
C ALA A 182 8.86 -18.26 2.63
N LYS A 183 9.33 -18.13 1.38
CA LYS A 183 10.74 -18.24 1.00
C LYS A 183 11.44 -16.87 0.96
N ILE A 184 10.68 -15.79 0.78
CA ILE A 184 11.15 -14.41 0.75
C ILE A 184 10.10 -13.55 1.46
N PHE A 185 10.52 -12.73 2.41
CA PHE A 185 9.67 -11.73 3.03
C PHE A 185 9.63 -10.43 2.24
N MET A 186 8.50 -9.76 2.29
CA MET A 186 8.25 -8.50 1.62
C MET A 186 9.02 -7.36 2.27
N GLY A 187 8.98 -7.27 3.59
CA GLY A 187 9.53 -6.20 4.39
C GLY A 187 8.72 -4.91 4.34
N ASP A 188 9.11 -3.96 5.19
CA ASP A 188 8.48 -2.64 5.25
C ASP A 188 8.61 -1.91 3.91
N SER A 189 9.70 -2.15 3.19
CA SER A 189 9.90 -1.64 1.82
C SER A 189 8.79 -2.04 0.86
N GLY A 190 8.37 -3.30 0.87
CA GLY A 190 7.30 -3.79 0.01
C GLY A 190 5.90 -3.46 0.53
N ALA A 191 5.71 -3.48 1.83
CA ALA A 191 4.44 -3.13 2.45
C ALA A 191 4.08 -1.66 2.20
N TYR A 192 5.03 -0.72 2.35
CA TYR A 192 4.80 0.70 2.04
C TYR A 192 4.55 0.92 0.54
N PHE A 193 5.29 0.22 -0.31
CA PHE A 193 5.11 0.23 -1.76
C PHE A 193 3.70 -0.20 -2.16
N LEU A 194 3.27 -1.40 -1.74
CA LEU A 194 1.95 -1.94 -2.09
C LEU A 194 0.81 -1.11 -1.50
N GLY A 195 0.93 -0.69 -0.23
CA GLY A 195 -0.07 0.14 0.43
C GLY A 195 -0.27 1.48 -0.28
N PHE A 196 0.82 2.12 -0.66
CA PHE A 196 0.78 3.36 -1.44
C PHE A 196 0.13 3.16 -2.81
N LEU A 197 0.53 2.14 -3.57
CA LEU A 197 -0.05 1.86 -4.89
C LEU A 197 -1.54 1.56 -4.79
N MET A 198 -1.97 0.72 -3.86
CA MET A 198 -3.39 0.44 -3.66
C MET A 198 -4.17 1.70 -3.32
N ALA A 199 -3.62 2.60 -2.48
CA ALA A 199 -4.25 3.87 -2.16
C ALA A 199 -4.38 4.78 -3.39
N VAL A 200 -3.29 5.04 -4.09
CA VAL A 200 -3.25 5.97 -5.22
C VAL A 200 -4.07 5.46 -6.40
N LEU A 201 -3.96 4.18 -6.74
CA LEU A 201 -4.73 3.60 -7.84
C LEU A 201 -6.23 3.56 -7.53
N SER A 202 -6.63 3.40 -6.26
CA SER A 202 -8.04 3.52 -5.87
C SER A 202 -8.59 4.94 -6.04
N ILE A 203 -7.74 5.97 -5.86
CA ILE A 203 -8.10 7.38 -6.08
C ILE A 203 -8.24 7.68 -7.58
N LEU A 204 -7.29 7.21 -8.39
CA LEU A 204 -7.30 7.41 -9.85
C LEU A 204 -8.45 6.66 -10.53
N GLY A 205 -8.87 5.54 -9.97
CA GLY A 205 -9.97 4.74 -10.51
C GLY A 205 -11.34 5.37 -10.24
N SER A 206 -12.19 5.45 -11.27
CA SER A 206 -13.58 5.88 -11.09
C SER A 206 -14.42 4.94 -10.21
N ALA A 207 -13.96 3.71 -9.98
CA ALA A 207 -14.57 2.76 -9.05
C ALA A 207 -14.34 3.12 -7.57
N LYS A 208 -13.51 4.10 -7.34
CA LYS A 208 -13.33 4.80 -6.07
C LYS A 208 -12.88 3.91 -4.90
N LEU A 209 -12.88 4.52 -3.74
CA LEU A 209 -12.60 3.95 -2.42
C LEU A 209 -13.33 2.62 -2.13
N THR A 210 -14.50 2.42 -2.74
CA THR A 210 -15.34 1.22 -2.52
C THR A 210 -14.57 -0.07 -2.84
N THR A 211 -13.79 -0.10 -3.94
CA THR A 211 -13.00 -1.29 -4.30
C THR A 211 -11.92 -1.58 -3.26
N ALA A 212 -11.18 -0.55 -2.86
CA ALA A 212 -10.15 -0.71 -1.85
C ALA A 212 -10.75 -1.11 -0.49
N LEU A 213 -11.89 -0.51 -0.11
CA LEU A 213 -12.61 -0.87 1.12
C LEU A 213 -13.13 -2.30 1.10
N LEU A 214 -13.62 -2.80 -0.04
CA LEU A 214 -14.07 -4.18 -0.16
C LEU A 214 -12.94 -5.19 0.03
N VAL A 215 -11.78 -4.94 -0.62
CA VAL A 215 -10.64 -5.87 -0.54
C VAL A 215 -9.89 -5.73 0.78
N MET A 216 -9.67 -4.50 1.21
CA MET A 216 -8.91 -4.18 2.43
C MET A 216 -9.79 -4.04 3.67
N GLY A 217 -11.09 -4.33 3.56
CA GLY A 217 -12.05 -4.09 4.65
C GLY A 217 -11.72 -4.86 5.93
N VAL A 218 -11.33 -6.13 5.81
CA VAL A 218 -10.92 -6.94 6.98
C VAL A 218 -9.63 -6.40 7.59
N PRO A 219 -8.51 -6.22 6.85
CA PRO A 219 -7.31 -5.58 7.39
C PRO A 219 -7.54 -4.19 7.98
N ILE A 220 -8.33 -3.33 7.31
CA ILE A 220 -8.67 -2.01 7.84
C ILE A 220 -9.45 -2.12 9.17
N ALA A 221 -10.41 -3.05 9.25
CA ALA A 221 -11.17 -3.29 10.46
C ALA A 221 -10.29 -3.80 11.61
N ASP A 222 -9.31 -4.69 11.33
CA ASP A 222 -8.37 -5.18 12.33
C ASP A 222 -7.47 -4.06 12.86
N VAL A 223 -6.94 -3.21 11.98
CA VAL A 223 -6.17 -2.02 12.38
C VAL A 223 -7.03 -1.09 13.24
N ALA A 224 -8.25 -0.77 12.81
CA ALA A 224 -9.15 0.08 13.56
C ALA A 224 -9.48 -0.51 14.94
N TYR A 225 -9.77 -1.81 15.00
CA TYR A 225 -10.00 -2.52 16.25
C TYR A 225 -8.80 -2.46 17.19
N SER A 226 -7.60 -2.73 16.67
CA SER A 226 -6.35 -2.66 17.44
C SER A 226 -6.11 -1.27 18.02
N ILE A 227 -6.35 -0.20 17.23
CA ILE A 227 -6.23 1.18 17.69
C ILE A 227 -7.26 1.48 18.79
N ILE A 228 -8.53 1.13 18.58
CA ILE A 228 -9.61 1.37 19.55
C ILE A 228 -9.32 0.64 20.87
N ARG A 229 -8.87 -0.63 20.80
CA ARG A 229 -8.50 -1.43 21.97
C ARG A 229 -7.37 -0.77 22.78
N ARG A 230 -6.32 -0.27 22.09
CA ARG A 230 -5.20 0.41 22.75
C ARG A 230 -5.60 1.71 23.42
N ILE A 231 -6.42 2.52 22.75
CA ILE A 231 -6.96 3.77 23.33
C ILE A 231 -7.75 3.45 24.60
N ARG A 232 -8.61 2.42 24.57
CA ARG A 232 -9.42 2.00 25.73
C ARG A 232 -8.58 1.43 26.88
N ALA A 233 -7.48 0.75 26.54
CA ALA A 233 -6.56 0.18 27.53
C ALA A 233 -5.57 1.21 28.10
N GLY A 234 -5.56 2.46 27.63
CA GLY A 234 -4.61 3.50 28.05
C GLY A 234 -3.16 3.19 27.68
N VAL A 235 -2.95 2.28 26.73
CA VAL A 235 -1.61 1.86 26.30
C VAL A 235 -1.14 2.76 25.15
N VAL A 236 0.14 3.15 25.19
CA VAL A 236 0.75 3.99 24.14
C VAL A 236 0.71 3.26 22.81
N ILE A 237 0.21 3.92 21.75
CA ILE A 237 -0.07 3.37 20.42
C ILE A 237 1.20 2.79 19.74
N HIS A 238 2.39 3.14 20.20
CA HIS A 238 3.68 2.81 19.60
C HIS A 238 4.33 1.51 20.12
N MET A 239 3.74 0.82 21.10
CA MET A 239 4.31 -0.44 21.60
C MET A 239 3.80 -1.61 20.75
N ALA A 240 4.74 -2.54 20.42
CA ALA A 240 4.40 -3.75 19.68
C ALA A 240 3.35 -4.58 20.42
N ASP A 241 2.31 -4.98 19.72
CA ASP A 241 1.22 -5.81 20.26
C ASP A 241 1.43 -7.28 19.90
N LYS A 242 0.90 -8.17 20.76
CA LYS A 242 0.96 -9.63 20.58
C LYS A 242 -0.39 -10.24 20.21
N GLU A 243 -1.45 -9.44 20.15
CA GLU A 243 -2.83 -9.91 19.99
C GLU A 243 -3.50 -9.24 18.78
N HIS A 244 -3.17 -9.71 17.60
CA HIS A 244 -3.99 -9.50 16.38
C HIS A 244 -5.05 -10.60 16.26
N LEU A 245 -6.08 -10.40 15.44
CA LEU A 245 -7.22 -11.31 15.23
C LEU A 245 -6.86 -12.63 14.49
N HIS A 246 -5.63 -13.09 14.58
CA HIS A 246 -5.19 -14.38 14.00
C HIS A 246 -4.63 -15.32 15.05
#